data_6a430c0f2ba9675a720e951e7114c93c
#
_entry.id   6a430c0f2ba9675a720e951e7114c93c
#
_cell.length_a   1.000
_cell.length_b   1.000
_cell.length_c   1.000
_cell.angle_alpha   90.00
_cell.angle_beta   90.00
_cell.angle_gamma   90.00
#
_symmetry.space_group_name_H-M   'P 1'
#
loop_
_entity.id
_entity.type
_entity.pdbx_description
1 polymer ?
#
loop_
_entity_poly.entity_id
_entity_poly.type
_entity_poly.pdbx_seq_one_letter_code
_entity_poly.pdbx_strand_id
1 'polypeptide(L)'
;MSDVGMFIAVTDSDEVNMLSCAVAKITGVPTTIARVRDTSVADHMDDDTRAKLGVDIFINPEMVTAYELLQILETPSAIDVEDFGQGTVRLMEFKLTEEFPLLGQPLKEIRFPEGVLLVGILRYGEMI
;
A
#
# COMPACT_ATOMS: atom_id res chain seq x y z
N MET A 1 -8.92 -10.49 30.54
CA MET A 1 -8.05 -9.54 29.86
C MET A 1 -7.80 -10.15 28.49
N SER A 2 -8.14 -9.63 27.43
CA SER A 2 -8.40 -8.29 26.93
C SER A 2 -9.12 -8.41 25.60
N ASP A 3 -10.07 -7.54 25.33
CA ASP A 3 -10.72 -7.41 24.03
C ASP A 3 -9.85 -6.58 23.03
N VAL A 4 -8.54 -6.52 23.24
CA VAL A 4 -7.63 -5.80 22.38
C VAL A 4 -7.16 -6.71 21.26
N GLY A 5 -7.67 -6.49 20.04
CA GLY A 5 -7.31 -7.24 18.85
C GLY A 5 -6.01 -6.77 18.18
N MET A 6 -5.61 -5.51 18.40
CA MET A 6 -4.43 -4.91 17.74
C MET A 6 -3.82 -3.82 18.62
N PHE A 7 -2.49 -3.71 18.60
CA PHE A 7 -1.73 -2.63 19.24
C PHE A 7 -0.84 -1.94 18.20
N ILE A 8 -0.92 -0.61 18.12
CA ILE A 8 -0.15 0.19 17.17
C ILE A 8 0.68 1.21 17.96
N ALA A 9 2.01 1.14 17.79
CA ALA A 9 2.97 2.05 18.41
C ALA A 9 3.52 3.03 17.35
N VAL A 10 3.23 4.32 17.54
CA VAL A 10 3.54 5.39 16.57
C VAL A 10 4.19 6.62 17.23
N THR A 11 4.98 6.41 18.25
CA THR A 11 5.75 7.50 18.90
C THR A 11 6.89 7.97 17.99
N ASP A 12 7.62 8.98 18.41
CA ASP A 12 8.77 9.53 17.70
C ASP A 12 10.07 8.71 17.88
N SER A 13 10.07 7.67 18.75
CA SER A 13 11.20 6.75 18.97
C SER A 13 10.90 5.35 18.46
N ASP A 14 11.73 4.86 17.55
CA ASP A 14 11.62 3.52 16.99
C ASP A 14 11.80 2.44 18.08
N GLU A 15 12.73 2.66 19.02
CA GLU A 15 13.00 1.75 20.13
C GLU A 15 11.78 1.63 21.06
N VAL A 16 11.14 2.76 21.38
CA VAL A 16 9.93 2.78 22.21
C VAL A 16 8.79 2.06 21.50
N ASN A 17 8.64 2.26 20.18
CA ASN A 17 7.60 1.61 19.40
C ASN A 17 7.80 0.09 19.38
N MET A 18 9.02 -0.38 19.11
CA MET A 18 9.34 -1.81 19.11
C MET A 18 9.16 -2.43 20.50
N LEU A 19 9.69 -1.80 21.55
CA LEU A 19 9.56 -2.30 22.91
C LEU A 19 8.11 -2.36 23.37
N SER A 20 7.30 -1.34 23.05
CA SER A 20 5.88 -1.33 23.39
C SER A 20 5.11 -2.46 22.70
N CYS A 21 5.42 -2.73 21.43
CA CYS A 21 4.86 -3.88 20.71
C CYS A 21 5.27 -5.20 21.34
N ALA A 22 6.54 -5.36 21.71
CA ALA A 22 7.03 -6.57 22.38
C ALA A 22 6.28 -6.82 23.71
N VAL A 23 6.08 -5.80 24.50
CA VAL A 23 5.31 -5.89 25.77
C VAL A 23 3.85 -6.23 25.48
N ALA A 24 3.23 -5.58 24.49
CA ALA A 24 1.85 -5.88 24.10
C ALA A 24 1.70 -7.34 23.65
N LYS A 25 2.64 -7.86 22.87
CA LYS A 25 2.66 -9.25 22.42
C LYS A 25 2.75 -10.24 23.59
N ILE A 26 3.64 -9.99 24.54
CA ILE A 26 3.80 -10.81 25.77
C ILE A 26 2.50 -10.80 26.58
N THR A 27 1.75 -9.70 26.59
CA THR A 27 0.46 -9.61 27.31
C THR A 27 -0.70 -10.26 26.55
N GLY A 28 -0.46 -10.83 25.37
CA GLY A 28 -1.42 -11.61 24.61
C GLY A 28 -2.16 -10.84 23.52
N VAL A 29 -1.67 -9.66 23.11
CA VAL A 29 -2.25 -8.95 21.96
C VAL A 29 -1.91 -9.72 20.66
N PRO A 30 -2.90 -10.08 19.84
CA PRO A 30 -2.66 -10.95 18.70
C PRO A 30 -1.89 -10.27 17.56
N THR A 31 -2.10 -8.96 17.36
CA THR A 31 -1.44 -8.21 16.27
C THR A 31 -0.79 -6.95 16.80
N THR A 32 0.49 -6.75 16.43
CA THR A 32 1.28 -5.58 16.84
C THR A 32 1.89 -4.91 15.62
N ILE A 33 1.81 -3.58 15.59
CA ILE A 33 2.32 -2.75 14.49
C ILE A 33 3.22 -1.67 15.10
N ALA A 34 4.45 -1.56 14.62
CA ALA A 34 5.40 -0.54 15.06
C ALA A 34 5.77 0.40 13.90
N ARG A 35 5.74 1.71 14.17
CA ARG A 35 6.40 2.68 13.30
C ARG A 35 7.90 2.60 13.55
N VAL A 36 8.67 2.32 12.48
CA VAL A 36 10.14 2.25 12.50
C VAL A 36 10.67 2.98 11.28
N ARG A 37 11.40 4.07 11.49
CA ARG A 37 11.97 4.91 10.44
C ARG A 37 13.35 4.42 10.00
N ASP A 38 14.10 3.81 10.89
CA ASP A 38 15.40 3.27 10.54
C ASP A 38 15.25 2.00 9.69
N THR A 39 15.49 2.16 8.38
CA THR A 39 15.42 1.05 7.43
C THR A 39 16.44 -0.04 7.72
N SER A 40 17.58 0.28 8.34
CA SER A 40 18.60 -0.71 8.68
C SER A 40 18.07 -1.74 9.68
N VAL A 41 17.15 -1.34 10.55
CA VAL A 41 16.48 -2.23 11.50
C VAL A 41 15.50 -3.16 10.78
N ALA A 42 14.71 -2.61 9.85
CA ALA A 42 13.68 -3.37 9.15
C ALA A 42 14.28 -4.34 8.11
N ASP A 43 15.31 -3.90 7.37
CA ASP A 43 15.89 -4.65 6.24
C ASP A 43 16.79 -5.80 6.69
N HIS A 44 17.42 -5.71 7.89
CA HIS A 44 18.32 -6.74 8.39
C HIS A 44 17.66 -7.77 9.31
N MET A 45 16.36 -7.62 9.58
CA MET A 45 15.61 -8.58 10.39
C MET A 45 14.91 -9.60 9.51
N ASP A 46 15.29 -10.87 9.68
CA ASP A 46 14.51 -11.99 9.16
C ASP A 46 13.18 -12.16 9.91
N ASP A 47 12.26 -12.92 9.33
CA ASP A 47 10.93 -13.14 9.90
C ASP A 47 10.97 -13.79 11.28
N ASP A 48 11.96 -14.63 11.56
CA ASP A 48 12.16 -15.28 12.88
C ASP A 48 12.57 -14.25 13.94
N THR A 49 13.44 -13.32 13.61
CA THR A 49 13.85 -12.22 14.49
C THR A 49 12.69 -11.26 14.76
N ARG A 50 11.91 -10.92 13.73
CA ARG A 50 10.69 -10.08 13.88
C ARG A 50 9.69 -10.73 14.81
N ALA A 51 9.41 -12.01 14.62
CA ALA A 51 8.51 -12.78 15.47
C ALA A 51 8.97 -12.82 16.94
N LYS A 52 10.27 -12.98 17.17
CA LYS A 52 10.88 -12.97 18.52
C LYS A 52 10.81 -11.59 19.20
N LEU A 53 10.89 -10.52 18.42
CA LEU A 53 10.72 -9.15 18.93
C LEU A 53 9.25 -8.81 19.23
N GLY A 54 8.31 -9.65 18.79
CA GLY A 54 6.89 -9.42 19.02
C GLY A 54 6.32 -8.25 18.24
N VAL A 55 6.89 -7.95 17.08
CA VAL A 55 6.38 -6.95 16.13
C VAL A 55 5.97 -7.66 14.84
N ASP A 56 4.67 -7.70 14.57
CA ASP A 56 4.17 -8.40 13.40
C ASP A 56 4.35 -7.57 12.11
N ILE A 57 4.19 -6.24 12.22
CA ILE A 57 4.30 -5.33 11.07
C ILE A 57 5.14 -4.12 11.44
N PHE A 58 6.15 -3.83 10.60
CA PHE A 58 6.89 -2.58 10.63
C PHE A 58 6.34 -1.62 9.58
N ILE A 59 6.09 -0.37 9.96
CA ILE A 59 5.68 0.69 9.03
C ILE A 59 6.72 1.80 9.05
N ASN A 60 7.28 2.11 7.89
CA ASN A 60 8.12 3.28 7.68
C ASN A 60 7.32 4.29 6.83
N PRO A 61 6.79 5.38 7.44
CA PRO A 61 5.95 6.34 6.73
C PRO A 61 6.68 7.05 5.59
N GLU A 62 7.97 7.32 5.76
CA GLU A 62 8.80 7.98 4.77
C GLU A 62 8.95 7.10 3.50
N MET A 63 9.14 5.79 3.68
CA MET A 63 9.22 4.84 2.56
C MET A 63 7.86 4.66 1.87
N VAL A 64 6.77 4.60 2.64
CA VAL A 64 5.41 4.52 2.06
C VAL A 64 5.14 5.76 1.21
N THR A 65 5.43 6.96 1.74
CA THR A 65 5.24 8.22 1.01
C THR A 65 6.13 8.29 -0.24
N ALA A 66 7.40 7.86 -0.13
CA ALA A 66 8.32 7.84 -1.27
C ALA A 66 7.81 6.90 -2.38
N TYR A 67 7.24 5.75 -2.00
CA TYR A 67 6.65 4.80 -2.94
C TYR A 67 5.42 5.38 -3.66
N GLU A 68 4.53 6.04 -2.93
CA GLU A 68 3.37 6.73 -3.51
C GLU A 68 3.80 7.84 -4.48
N LEU A 69 4.80 8.64 -4.11
CA LEU A 69 5.35 9.66 -5.02
C LEU A 69 5.96 9.05 -6.27
N LEU A 70 6.68 7.92 -6.13
CA LEU A 70 7.24 7.21 -7.28
C LEU A 70 6.14 6.74 -8.24
N GLN A 71 5.06 6.18 -7.73
CA GLN A 71 3.92 5.75 -8.56
C GLN A 71 3.31 6.92 -9.35
N ILE A 72 3.13 8.08 -8.72
CA ILE A 72 2.65 9.29 -9.40
C ILE A 72 3.61 9.73 -10.50
N LEU A 73 4.92 9.67 -10.25
CA LEU A 73 5.95 10.06 -11.23
C LEU A 73 6.05 9.07 -12.40
N GLU A 74 5.88 7.78 -12.14
CA GLU A 74 5.89 6.74 -13.18
C GLU A 74 4.65 6.79 -14.08
N THR A 75 3.54 7.29 -13.58
CA THR A 75 2.27 7.33 -14.32
C THR A 75 1.60 8.71 -14.20
N PRO A 76 2.20 9.79 -14.75
CA PRO A 76 1.74 11.16 -14.57
C PRO A 76 0.31 11.43 -15.05
N SER A 77 -0.20 10.59 -15.97
CA SER A 77 -1.55 10.73 -16.53
C SER A 77 -2.62 9.97 -15.74
N ALA A 78 -2.24 9.13 -14.80
CA ALA A 78 -3.19 8.44 -13.94
C ALA A 78 -3.68 9.37 -12.82
N ILE A 79 -4.97 9.25 -12.47
CA ILE A 79 -5.56 9.93 -11.31
C ILE A 79 -5.28 9.11 -10.06
N ASP A 80 -5.31 7.80 -10.22
CA ASP A 80 -5.12 6.84 -9.12
C ASP A 80 -4.41 5.58 -9.63
N VAL A 81 -3.56 5.00 -8.78
CA VAL A 81 -2.78 3.80 -9.08
C VAL A 81 -2.77 2.90 -7.85
N GLU A 82 -3.26 1.68 -7.99
CA GLU A 82 -3.23 0.67 -6.94
C GLU A 82 -2.53 -0.60 -7.41
N ASP A 83 -1.57 -1.07 -6.63
CA ASP A 83 -0.86 -2.33 -6.88
C ASP A 83 -1.46 -3.48 -6.08
N PHE A 84 -1.72 -4.60 -6.76
CA PHE A 84 -2.22 -5.84 -6.20
C PHE A 84 -1.23 -6.98 -6.40
N GLY A 85 -1.32 -8.01 -5.54
CA GLY A 85 -0.52 -9.22 -5.67
C GLY A 85 0.99 -8.96 -5.66
N GLN A 86 1.46 -8.10 -4.76
CA GLN A 86 2.88 -7.70 -4.64
C GLN A 86 3.43 -7.09 -5.94
N GLY A 87 2.65 -6.22 -6.58
CA GLY A 87 3.04 -5.53 -7.80
C GLY A 87 2.88 -6.35 -9.10
N THR A 88 2.26 -7.54 -9.01
CA THR A 88 2.00 -8.37 -10.20
C THR A 88 0.87 -7.81 -11.07
N VAL A 89 -0.10 -7.14 -10.45
CA VAL A 89 -1.24 -6.50 -11.13
C VAL A 89 -1.33 -5.06 -10.67
N ARG A 90 -1.47 -4.14 -11.60
CA ARG A 90 -1.65 -2.71 -11.34
C ARG A 90 -2.99 -2.23 -11.88
N LEU A 91 -3.82 -1.64 -11.01
CA LEU A 91 -5.03 -0.93 -11.40
C LEU A 91 -4.70 0.55 -11.56
N MET A 92 -5.06 1.13 -12.69
CA MET A 92 -4.81 2.55 -12.97
C MET A 92 -6.09 3.22 -13.43
N GLU A 93 -6.41 4.37 -12.84
CA GLU A 93 -7.52 5.21 -13.27
C GLU A 93 -7.00 6.40 -14.09
N PHE A 94 -7.59 6.62 -15.25
CA PHE A 94 -7.25 7.73 -16.14
C PHE A 94 -8.48 8.61 -16.40
N LYS A 95 -8.28 9.92 -16.29
CA LYS A 95 -9.29 10.87 -16.73
C LYS A 95 -9.18 11.08 -18.25
N LEU A 96 -10.26 10.78 -18.97
CA LEU A 96 -10.32 11.04 -20.40
C LEU A 96 -10.58 12.54 -20.63
N THR A 97 -9.67 13.19 -21.34
CA THR A 97 -9.81 14.57 -21.78
C THR A 97 -10.36 14.61 -23.22
N GLU A 98 -10.85 15.77 -23.67
CA GLU A 98 -11.39 15.95 -25.03
C GLU A 98 -10.36 15.60 -26.13
N GLU A 99 -9.08 15.65 -25.82
CA GLU A 99 -7.97 15.32 -26.72
C GLU A 99 -7.65 13.81 -26.77
N PHE A 100 -8.33 12.99 -25.98
CA PHE A 100 -8.02 11.56 -25.90
C PHE A 100 -8.39 10.84 -27.22
N PRO A 101 -7.44 10.16 -27.88
CA PRO A 101 -7.64 9.67 -29.27
C PRO A 101 -8.75 8.64 -29.44
N LEU A 102 -9.19 7.98 -28.36
CA LEU A 102 -10.20 6.94 -28.39
C LEU A 102 -11.61 7.45 -28.06
N LEU A 103 -11.78 8.75 -27.80
CA LEU A 103 -13.08 9.34 -27.54
C LEU A 103 -14.01 9.17 -28.74
N GLY A 104 -15.25 8.77 -28.45
CA GLY A 104 -16.27 8.55 -29.47
C GLY A 104 -16.17 7.22 -30.21
N GLN A 105 -15.15 6.41 -29.96
CA GLN A 105 -15.06 5.07 -30.51
C GLN A 105 -15.83 4.07 -29.65
N PRO A 106 -16.60 3.15 -30.25
CA PRO A 106 -17.20 2.05 -29.51
C PRO A 106 -16.14 1.15 -28.85
N LEU A 107 -16.32 0.79 -27.56
CA LEU A 107 -15.34 -0.04 -26.84
C LEU A 107 -14.96 -1.34 -27.56
N LYS A 108 -15.90 -1.97 -28.26
CA LYS A 108 -15.67 -3.20 -29.04
C LYS A 108 -14.66 -3.04 -30.18
N GLU A 109 -14.38 -1.81 -30.58
CA GLU A 109 -13.45 -1.50 -31.68
C GLU A 109 -12.06 -1.11 -31.14
N ILE A 110 -11.96 -0.82 -29.85
CA ILE A 110 -10.71 -0.46 -29.19
C ILE A 110 -9.90 -1.73 -28.91
N ARG A 111 -8.64 -1.73 -29.34
CA ARG A 111 -7.69 -2.79 -29.03
C ARG A 111 -6.74 -2.33 -27.95
N PHE A 112 -6.76 -3.01 -26.82
CA PHE A 112 -5.81 -2.79 -25.76
C PHE A 112 -4.53 -3.61 -25.99
N PRO A 113 -3.37 -3.13 -25.52
CA PRO A 113 -2.14 -3.91 -25.52
C PRO A 113 -2.29 -5.24 -24.79
N GLU A 114 -1.40 -6.20 -25.08
CA GLU A 114 -1.35 -7.46 -24.36
C GLU A 114 -1.10 -7.21 -22.85
N GLY A 115 -1.83 -7.90 -22.00
CA GLY A 115 -1.75 -7.75 -20.54
C GLY A 115 -2.57 -6.59 -19.97
N VAL A 116 -3.26 -5.80 -20.81
CA VAL A 116 -4.14 -4.71 -20.35
C VAL A 116 -5.60 -5.12 -20.44
N LEU A 117 -6.33 -4.92 -19.35
CA LEU A 117 -7.77 -5.17 -19.28
C LEU A 117 -8.48 -3.89 -18.84
N LEU A 118 -9.51 -3.47 -19.58
CA LEU A 118 -10.44 -2.45 -19.13
C LEU A 118 -11.40 -3.06 -18.11
N VAL A 119 -11.35 -2.58 -16.87
CA VAL A 119 -12.17 -3.09 -15.76
C VAL A 119 -13.49 -2.37 -15.65
N GLY A 120 -13.52 -1.08 -15.96
CA GLY A 120 -14.73 -0.27 -15.88
C GLY A 120 -14.57 1.12 -16.46
N ILE A 121 -15.67 1.81 -16.61
CA ILE A 121 -15.72 3.22 -17.01
C ILE A 121 -16.59 3.95 -15.99
N LEU A 122 -16.02 5.01 -15.41
CA LEU A 122 -16.75 5.90 -14.52
C LEU A 122 -17.24 7.11 -15.31
N ARG A 123 -18.55 7.35 -15.31
CA ARG A 123 -19.16 8.50 -15.98
C ARG A 123 -20.13 9.19 -15.03
N TYR A 124 -19.88 10.46 -14.73
CA TYR A 124 -20.70 11.25 -13.78
C TYR A 124 -20.83 10.60 -12.40
N GLY A 125 -19.81 9.85 -11.96
CA GLY A 125 -19.80 9.16 -10.67
C GLY A 125 -20.47 7.78 -10.68
N GLU A 126 -20.95 7.32 -11.82
CA GLU A 126 -21.55 5.99 -11.97
C GLU A 126 -20.69 5.07 -12.83
N MET A 127 -20.55 3.82 -12.40
CA MET A 127 -19.85 2.77 -13.13
C MET A 127 -20.78 2.26 -14.26
N ILE A 128 -20.26 2.18 -15.48
CA ILE A 128 -20.97 1.69 -16.67
C ILE A 128 -20.19 0.58 -17.38
#